data_2740237b08f397819b194e5d79c67d04
#
_entry.id   2740237b08f397819b194e5d79c67d04
#
_cell.length_a   1.000
_cell.length_b   1.000
_cell.length_c   1.000
_cell.angle_alpha   90.00
_cell.angle_beta   90.00
_cell.angle_gamma   90.00
#
_symmetry.space_group_name_H-M   'P 1'
#
loop_
_entity.id
_entity.type
_entity.pdbx_description
1 polymer ?
#
loop_
_entity_poly.entity_id
_entity_poly.type
_entity_poly.pdbx_seq_one_letter_code
_entity_poly.pdbx_strand_id
1 'polypeptide(L)'
;REGELLALTAKDIDTKNRTISVTKSYSRLNGRDIIGKPKTKKSERVIALPRFLAQELQEYMEMEREPNENERLFPFTKYALNNTLKTAAKLAGVKEIRVHDLRHSHVSLLINLGFTAVAIADRMGHESVHITYRYAHLFPNQQRNMADVLDALMNARGEGHER
;
A
#
# COMPACT_ATOMS: atom_id res chain seq x y z
N ARG A 1 -4.41 -5.32 -0.64
CA ARG A 1 -4.95 -6.42 -1.49
C ARG A 1 -6.40 -6.09 -1.84
N GLU A 2 -6.85 -6.52 -3.02
CA GLU A 2 -8.22 -6.26 -3.50
C GLU A 2 -9.30 -6.69 -2.48
N GLY A 3 -9.17 -7.89 -1.91
CA GLY A 3 -10.11 -8.35 -0.89
C GLY A 3 -10.05 -7.58 0.42
N GLU A 4 -8.89 -7.05 0.82
CA GLU A 4 -8.75 -6.20 1.99
C GLU A 4 -9.43 -4.84 1.75
N LEU A 5 -9.23 -4.23 0.58
CA LEU A 5 -9.89 -2.98 0.18
C LEU A 5 -11.43 -3.13 0.20
N LEU A 6 -11.94 -4.18 -0.43
CA LEU A 6 -13.38 -4.43 -0.52
C LEU A 6 -14.03 -4.84 0.80
N ALA A 7 -13.25 -5.12 1.84
CA ALA A 7 -13.75 -5.43 3.18
C ALA A 7 -13.75 -4.21 4.13
N LEU A 8 -13.15 -3.08 3.71
CA LEU A 8 -13.07 -1.88 4.56
C LEU A 8 -14.46 -1.34 4.91
N THR A 9 -14.59 -0.93 6.15
CA THR A 9 -15.74 -0.18 6.68
C THR A 9 -15.23 1.17 7.22
N ALA A 10 -16.11 2.12 7.49
CA ALA A 10 -15.72 3.42 8.03
C ALA A 10 -14.92 3.30 9.35
N LYS A 11 -15.23 2.30 10.18
CA LYS A 11 -14.51 2.01 11.44
C LYS A 11 -13.04 1.64 11.25
N ASP A 12 -12.66 1.15 10.08
CA ASP A 12 -11.27 0.77 9.79
C ASP A 12 -10.40 1.97 9.43
N ILE A 13 -10.99 3.16 9.25
CA ILE A 13 -10.32 4.38 8.78
C ILE A 13 -10.33 5.44 9.88
N ASP A 14 -9.15 5.85 10.29
CA ASP A 14 -8.95 6.98 11.21
C ASP A 14 -8.32 8.14 10.41
N THR A 15 -9.16 9.06 9.96
CA THR A 15 -8.71 10.22 9.17
C THR A 15 -7.91 11.21 10.00
N LYS A 16 -8.17 11.31 11.33
CA LYS A 16 -7.46 12.21 12.25
C LYS A 16 -6.01 11.74 12.45
N ASN A 17 -5.82 10.45 12.74
CA ASN A 17 -4.51 9.84 12.89
C ASN A 17 -3.91 9.38 11.55
N ARG A 18 -4.68 9.51 10.47
CA ARG A 18 -4.30 9.14 9.10
C ARG A 18 -3.85 7.68 9.02
N THR A 19 -4.70 6.78 9.45
CA THR A 19 -4.41 5.34 9.42
C THR A 19 -5.59 4.52 8.88
N ILE A 20 -5.25 3.37 8.29
CA ILE A 20 -6.22 2.32 7.94
C ILE A 20 -5.82 1.05 8.65
N SER A 21 -6.77 0.44 9.36
CA SER A 21 -6.63 -0.87 10.01
C SER A 21 -7.09 -1.97 9.05
N VAL A 22 -6.16 -2.79 8.59
CA VAL A 22 -6.46 -3.94 7.72
C VAL A 22 -6.60 -5.19 8.60
N THR A 23 -7.82 -5.57 8.90
CA THR A 23 -8.16 -6.72 9.80
C THR A 23 -9.07 -7.74 9.14
N LYS A 24 -9.57 -7.43 7.94
CA LYS A 24 -10.60 -8.21 7.23
C LYS A 24 -10.24 -8.39 5.76
N SER A 25 -10.83 -9.40 5.15
CA SER A 25 -10.76 -9.62 3.70
C SER A 25 -12.10 -10.11 3.17
N TYR A 26 -12.53 -9.53 2.06
CA TYR A 26 -13.73 -9.90 1.32
C TYR A 26 -13.42 -11.00 0.32
N SER A 27 -14.31 -11.95 0.24
CA SER A 27 -14.39 -12.94 -0.84
C SER A 27 -15.85 -13.16 -1.22
N ARG A 28 -16.09 -13.70 -2.42
CA ARG A 28 -17.41 -14.12 -2.86
C ARG A 28 -17.36 -15.60 -3.23
N LEU A 29 -18.17 -16.41 -2.56
CA LEU A 29 -18.25 -17.85 -2.77
C LEU A 29 -19.69 -18.24 -3.03
N ASN A 30 -19.95 -18.97 -4.11
CA ASN A 30 -21.29 -19.42 -4.49
C ASN A 30 -22.35 -18.28 -4.49
N GLY A 31 -21.96 -17.10 -5.00
CA GLY A 31 -22.85 -15.94 -5.06
C GLY A 31 -23.04 -15.17 -3.75
N ARG A 32 -22.47 -15.66 -2.62
CA ARG A 32 -22.58 -15.04 -1.30
C ARG A 32 -21.31 -14.27 -0.95
N ASP A 33 -21.48 -13.10 -0.38
CA ASP A 33 -20.40 -12.28 0.13
C ASP A 33 -19.95 -12.81 1.49
N ILE A 34 -18.65 -13.02 1.63
CA ILE A 34 -18.02 -13.52 2.85
C ILE A 34 -16.94 -12.53 3.26
N ILE A 35 -17.06 -12.00 4.48
CA ILE A 35 -16.02 -11.20 5.14
C ILE A 35 -15.40 -12.07 6.22
N GLY A 36 -14.11 -12.29 6.14
CA GLY A 36 -13.37 -13.12 7.09
C GLY A 36 -12.03 -12.50 7.48
N LYS A 37 -11.33 -13.16 8.39
CA LYS A 37 -9.98 -12.76 8.77
C LYS A 37 -9.04 -12.90 7.55
N PRO A 38 -8.00 -12.07 7.47
CA PRO A 38 -6.96 -12.22 6.48
C PRO A 38 -6.28 -13.59 6.58
N LYS A 39 -5.72 -14.06 5.47
CA LYS A 39 -5.15 -15.41 5.36
C LYS A 39 -3.99 -15.69 6.33
N THR A 40 -3.26 -14.65 6.76
CA THR A 40 -2.13 -14.77 7.69
C THR A 40 -2.17 -13.65 8.74
N LYS A 41 -1.58 -13.89 9.92
CA LYS A 41 -1.46 -12.87 11.00
C LYS A 41 -0.73 -11.61 10.54
N LYS A 42 0.31 -11.72 9.71
CA LYS A 42 1.02 -10.56 9.14
C LYS A 42 0.21 -9.74 8.16
N SER A 43 -0.91 -10.25 7.68
CA SER A 43 -1.85 -9.47 6.88
C SER A 43 -2.62 -8.46 7.72
N GLU A 44 -2.80 -8.71 9.02
CA GLU A 44 -3.36 -7.73 9.96
C GLU A 44 -2.30 -6.66 10.23
N ARG A 45 -2.61 -5.43 9.87
CA ARG A 45 -1.69 -4.31 9.98
C ARG A 45 -2.40 -2.96 9.98
N VAL A 46 -1.73 -1.96 10.48
CA VAL A 46 -2.13 -0.55 10.36
C VAL A 46 -1.25 0.12 9.31
N ILE A 47 -1.87 0.84 8.38
CA ILE A 47 -1.19 1.53 7.28
C ILE A 47 -1.35 3.03 7.49
N ALA A 48 -0.24 3.77 7.57
CA ALA A 48 -0.27 5.23 7.57
C ALA A 48 -0.65 5.78 6.18
N LEU A 49 -1.53 6.79 6.17
CA LEU A 49 -2.03 7.45 4.97
C LEU A 49 -1.29 8.77 4.71
N PRO A 50 -1.04 9.10 3.44
CA PRO A 50 -0.72 10.47 3.06
C PRO A 50 -1.89 11.40 3.42
N ARG A 51 -1.59 12.68 3.68
CA ARG A 51 -2.61 13.67 4.08
C ARG A 51 -3.73 13.79 3.04
N PHE A 52 -3.38 13.90 1.77
CA PHE A 52 -4.35 14.04 0.70
C PHE A 52 -5.34 12.87 0.66
N LEU A 53 -4.85 11.62 0.82
CA LEU A 53 -5.72 10.43 0.78
C LEU A 53 -6.63 10.34 2.03
N ALA A 54 -6.15 10.77 3.20
CA ALA A 54 -6.97 10.81 4.39
C ALA A 54 -8.11 11.84 4.24
N GLN A 55 -7.83 12.98 3.62
CA GLN A 55 -8.82 14.00 3.31
C GLN A 55 -9.85 13.51 2.28
N GLU A 56 -9.42 12.94 1.17
CA GLU A 56 -10.32 12.37 0.15
C GLU A 56 -11.23 11.27 0.73
N LEU A 57 -10.69 10.43 1.62
CA LEU A 57 -11.50 9.40 2.29
C LEU A 57 -12.50 10.00 3.27
N GLN A 58 -12.13 11.07 3.97
CA GLN A 58 -13.05 11.79 4.84
C GLN A 58 -14.20 12.40 4.04
N GLU A 59 -13.91 13.13 2.98
CA GLU A 59 -14.90 13.72 2.07
C GLU A 59 -15.82 12.64 1.48
N TYR A 60 -15.25 11.51 1.07
CA TYR A 60 -16.03 10.37 0.55
C TYR A 60 -17.01 9.81 1.58
N MET A 61 -16.57 9.64 2.83
CA MET A 61 -17.43 9.13 3.91
C MET A 61 -18.52 10.14 4.33
N GLU A 62 -18.24 11.45 4.22
CA GLU A 62 -19.19 12.51 4.53
C GLU A 62 -20.28 12.67 3.45
N MET A 63 -20.02 12.24 2.20
CA MET A 63 -21.02 12.24 1.13
C MET A 63 -22.15 11.21 1.35
N GLU A 64 -21.89 10.16 2.11
CA GLU A 64 -22.88 9.17 2.50
C GLU A 64 -23.78 9.74 3.60
N ARG A 65 -25.07 9.98 3.30
CA ARG A 65 -26.02 10.66 4.22
C ARG A 65 -26.27 9.92 5.54
N GLU A 66 -26.09 8.60 5.56
CA GLU A 66 -26.20 7.77 6.78
C GLU A 66 -25.16 6.63 6.69
N PRO A 67 -23.89 6.90 6.99
CA PRO A 67 -22.87 5.87 6.93
C PRO A 67 -23.12 4.81 7.99
N ASN A 68 -23.56 3.64 7.59
CA ASN A 68 -23.56 2.48 8.48
C ASN A 68 -22.11 2.04 8.68
N GLU A 69 -21.58 2.35 9.86
CA GLU A 69 -20.18 2.09 10.20
C GLU A 69 -19.76 0.61 10.06
N ASN A 70 -20.71 -0.31 9.97
CA ASN A 70 -20.47 -1.73 9.81
C ASN A 70 -20.57 -2.21 8.33
N GLU A 71 -21.09 -1.37 7.46
CA GLU A 71 -21.18 -1.69 6.04
C GLU A 71 -19.86 -1.45 5.32
N ARG A 72 -19.69 -2.18 4.22
CA ARG A 72 -18.50 -2.02 3.39
C ARG A 72 -18.49 -0.64 2.75
N LEU A 73 -17.40 0.09 2.95
CA LEU A 73 -17.19 1.40 2.36
C LEU A 73 -17.21 1.34 0.81
N PHE A 74 -16.75 0.22 0.26
CA PHE A 74 -16.72 -0.05 -1.17
C PHE A 74 -17.55 -1.30 -1.48
N PRO A 75 -18.88 -1.18 -1.66
CA PRO A 75 -19.80 -2.32 -1.84
C PRO A 75 -19.71 -2.95 -3.24
N PHE A 76 -18.54 -2.94 -3.86
CA PHE A 76 -18.30 -3.52 -5.17
C PHE A 76 -17.90 -4.99 -5.08
N THR A 77 -18.01 -5.70 -6.20
CA THR A 77 -17.39 -7.01 -6.39
C THR A 77 -16.02 -6.85 -7.03
N LYS A 78 -15.16 -7.86 -6.88
CA LYS A 78 -13.86 -7.89 -7.59
C LYS A 78 -14.03 -7.78 -9.10
N TYR A 79 -15.07 -8.42 -9.64
CA TYR A 79 -15.39 -8.36 -11.06
C TYR A 79 -15.72 -6.92 -11.50
N ALA A 80 -16.59 -6.23 -10.77
CA ALA A 80 -16.95 -4.84 -11.07
C ALA A 80 -15.71 -3.93 -11.03
N LEU A 81 -14.88 -4.06 -9.99
CA LEU A 81 -13.66 -3.25 -9.84
C LEU A 81 -12.67 -3.46 -11.00
N ASN A 82 -12.45 -4.73 -11.40
CA ASN A 82 -11.56 -5.03 -12.53
C ASN A 82 -12.11 -4.50 -13.86
N ASN A 83 -13.43 -4.63 -14.10
CA ASN A 83 -14.07 -4.10 -15.32
C ASN A 83 -14.01 -2.57 -15.37
N THR A 84 -14.26 -1.89 -14.25
CA THR A 84 -14.16 -0.43 -14.18
C THR A 84 -12.73 0.03 -14.48
N LEU A 85 -11.72 -0.60 -13.88
CA LEU A 85 -10.31 -0.28 -14.15
C LEU A 85 -9.96 -0.48 -15.63
N LYS A 86 -10.39 -1.58 -16.21
CA LYS A 86 -10.18 -1.88 -17.65
C LYS A 86 -10.83 -0.84 -18.55
N THR A 87 -12.08 -0.46 -18.27
CA THR A 87 -12.81 0.56 -19.04
C THR A 87 -12.13 1.92 -18.91
N ALA A 88 -11.74 2.31 -17.69
CA ALA A 88 -11.04 3.58 -17.45
C ALA A 88 -9.69 3.63 -18.17
N ALA A 89 -8.90 2.54 -18.13
CA ALA A 89 -7.63 2.46 -18.84
C ALA A 89 -7.82 2.63 -20.36
N LYS A 90 -8.84 1.99 -20.91
CA LYS A 90 -9.18 2.10 -22.34
C LYS A 90 -9.58 3.52 -22.74
N LEU A 91 -10.42 4.17 -21.93
CA LEU A 91 -10.84 5.56 -22.16
C LEU A 91 -9.67 6.55 -22.06
N ALA A 92 -8.74 6.31 -21.11
CA ALA A 92 -7.56 7.13 -20.92
C ALA A 92 -6.44 6.86 -21.94
N GLY A 93 -6.58 5.84 -22.81
CA GLY A 93 -5.55 5.47 -23.78
C GLY A 93 -4.27 4.92 -23.15
N VAL A 94 -4.35 4.38 -21.92
CA VAL A 94 -3.20 3.79 -21.21
C VAL A 94 -3.27 2.26 -21.24
N LYS A 95 -2.14 1.62 -20.92
CA LYS A 95 -2.05 0.16 -20.87
C LYS A 95 -3.05 -0.43 -19.87
N GLU A 96 -3.83 -1.41 -20.31
CA GLU A 96 -4.70 -2.20 -19.42
C GLU A 96 -3.84 -2.97 -18.41
N ILE A 97 -4.18 -2.85 -17.14
CA ILE A 97 -3.57 -3.57 -16.01
C ILE A 97 -4.66 -4.18 -15.13
N ARG A 98 -4.31 -5.20 -14.38
CA ARG A 98 -5.22 -5.79 -13.38
C ARG A 98 -5.14 -4.96 -12.08
N VAL A 99 -6.19 -5.01 -11.26
CA VAL A 99 -6.19 -4.37 -9.93
C VAL A 99 -4.99 -4.83 -9.08
N HIS A 100 -4.59 -6.10 -9.21
CA HIS A 100 -3.41 -6.61 -8.48
C HIS A 100 -2.09 -5.97 -8.94
N ASP A 101 -2.00 -5.53 -10.18
CA ASP A 101 -0.80 -4.89 -10.71
C ASP A 101 -0.57 -3.50 -10.12
N LEU A 102 -1.63 -2.83 -9.60
CA LEU A 102 -1.50 -1.60 -8.81
C LEU A 102 -0.65 -1.83 -7.54
N ARG A 103 -0.78 -3.02 -6.93
CA ARG A 103 0.06 -3.41 -5.80
C ARG A 103 1.53 -3.56 -6.19
N HIS A 104 1.80 -4.15 -7.36
CA HIS A 104 3.16 -4.24 -7.91
C HIS A 104 3.73 -2.84 -8.18
N SER A 105 2.94 -1.97 -8.80
CA SER A 105 3.33 -0.58 -9.06
C SER A 105 3.65 0.18 -7.78
N HIS A 106 2.86 -0.02 -6.71
CA HIS A 106 3.12 0.60 -5.41
C HIS A 106 4.44 0.11 -4.79
N VAL A 107 4.75 -1.18 -4.87
CA VAL A 107 6.05 -1.72 -4.41
C VAL A 107 7.20 -1.09 -5.20
N SER A 108 7.11 -1.06 -6.54
CA SER A 108 8.13 -0.45 -7.40
C SER A 108 8.34 1.02 -7.09
N LEU A 109 7.26 1.78 -6.87
CA LEU A 109 7.33 3.19 -6.48
C LEU A 109 8.07 3.37 -5.16
N LEU A 110 7.76 2.58 -4.13
CA LEU A 110 8.41 2.67 -2.84
C LEU A 110 9.91 2.33 -2.91
N ILE A 111 10.29 1.37 -3.76
CA ILE A 111 11.70 1.04 -4.02
C ILE A 111 12.40 2.24 -4.68
N ASN A 112 11.80 2.85 -5.69
CA ASN A 112 12.35 4.03 -6.37
C ASN A 112 12.47 5.24 -5.44
N LEU A 113 11.60 5.35 -4.43
CA LEU A 113 11.68 6.36 -3.37
C LEU A 113 12.72 6.03 -2.29
N GLY A 114 13.45 4.93 -2.40
CA GLY A 114 14.55 4.56 -1.52
C GLY A 114 14.13 3.82 -0.23
N PHE A 115 12.90 3.38 -0.10
CA PHE A 115 12.47 2.62 1.09
C PHE A 115 13.07 1.22 1.10
N THR A 116 13.38 0.72 2.30
CA THR A 116 13.97 -0.61 2.48
C THR A 116 12.96 -1.73 2.19
N ALA A 117 13.47 -2.90 1.78
CA ALA A 117 12.62 -4.07 1.53
C ALA A 117 11.81 -4.50 2.77
N VAL A 118 12.36 -4.29 3.98
CA VAL A 118 11.67 -4.59 5.25
C VAL A 118 10.47 -3.65 5.45
N ALA A 119 10.68 -2.34 5.34
CA ALA A 119 9.61 -1.35 5.48
C ALA A 119 8.48 -1.57 4.44
N ILE A 120 8.86 -1.91 3.21
CA ILE A 120 7.90 -2.23 2.15
C ILE A 120 7.14 -3.52 2.50
N ALA A 121 7.82 -4.57 2.97
CA ALA A 121 7.18 -5.83 3.35
C ALA A 121 6.13 -5.62 4.45
N ASP A 122 6.45 -4.85 5.48
CA ASP A 122 5.53 -4.54 6.58
C ASP A 122 4.31 -3.76 6.09
N ARG A 123 4.51 -2.69 5.32
CA ARG A 123 3.42 -1.91 4.73
C ARG A 123 2.51 -2.77 3.86
N MET A 124 3.09 -3.65 3.04
CA MET A 124 2.35 -4.53 2.12
C MET A 124 1.72 -5.75 2.83
N GLY A 125 2.09 -6.03 4.07
CA GLY A 125 1.68 -7.24 4.80
C GLY A 125 2.21 -8.49 4.12
N HIS A 126 3.47 -8.50 3.70
CA HIS A 126 4.13 -9.68 3.19
C HIS A 126 4.49 -10.61 4.35
N GLU A 127 4.18 -11.89 4.19
CA GLU A 127 4.48 -12.91 5.21
C GLU A 127 5.99 -13.04 5.47
N SER A 128 6.77 -12.84 4.41
CA SER A 128 8.22 -12.81 4.45
C SER A 128 8.76 -11.68 3.58
N VAL A 129 9.88 -11.08 3.99
CA VAL A 129 10.60 -10.07 3.20
C VAL A 129 11.07 -10.63 1.85
N HIS A 130 11.25 -11.95 1.74
CA HIS A 130 11.58 -12.62 0.47
C HIS A 130 10.56 -12.35 -0.64
N ILE A 131 9.28 -12.09 -0.28
CA ILE A 131 8.28 -11.70 -1.28
C ILE A 131 8.63 -10.33 -1.88
N THR A 132 9.17 -9.40 -1.08
CA THR A 132 9.65 -8.09 -1.56
C THR A 132 10.93 -8.22 -2.38
N TYR A 133 11.80 -9.17 -2.07
CA TYR A 133 13.01 -9.42 -2.86
C TYR A 133 12.78 -9.97 -4.27
N ARG A 134 11.54 -10.35 -4.63
CA ARG A 134 11.19 -10.59 -6.05
C ARG A 134 11.39 -9.34 -6.92
N TYR A 135 11.43 -8.17 -6.29
CA TYR A 135 11.71 -6.88 -6.92
C TYR A 135 13.17 -6.44 -6.73
N ALA A 136 14.06 -7.35 -6.34
CA ALA A 136 15.47 -7.02 -6.04
C ALA A 136 16.18 -6.28 -7.18
N HIS A 137 15.83 -6.59 -8.44
CA HIS A 137 16.37 -5.94 -9.62
C HIS A 137 15.99 -4.44 -9.74
N LEU A 138 15.00 -3.97 -9.00
CA LEU A 138 14.58 -2.56 -8.97
C LEU A 138 15.31 -1.75 -7.88
N PHE A 139 15.99 -2.43 -6.92
CA PHE A 139 16.75 -1.72 -5.91
C PHE A 139 18.02 -1.15 -6.53
N PRO A 140 18.31 0.14 -6.31
CA PRO A 140 19.51 0.76 -6.87
C PRO A 140 20.77 0.09 -6.32
N ASN A 141 21.80 0.01 -7.16
CA ASN A 141 23.11 -0.43 -6.72
C ASN A 141 23.75 0.67 -5.86
N GLN A 142 23.84 0.42 -4.57
CA GLN A 142 24.33 1.38 -3.56
C GLN A 142 25.85 1.32 -3.32
N GLN A 143 26.60 0.46 -4.02
CA GLN A 143 28.03 0.22 -3.72
C GLN A 143 28.87 1.50 -3.82
N ARG A 144 28.67 2.28 -4.89
CA ARG A 144 29.41 3.55 -5.07
C ARG A 144 28.97 4.58 -4.03
N ASN A 145 27.68 4.73 -3.79
CA ASN A 145 27.14 5.64 -2.79
C ASN A 145 27.63 5.30 -1.36
N MET A 146 27.74 4.01 -1.03
CA MET A 146 28.34 3.57 0.25
C MET A 146 29.80 4.01 0.37
N ALA A 147 30.60 3.86 -0.68
CA ALA A 147 31.99 4.30 -0.70
C ALA A 147 32.10 5.83 -0.52
N ASP A 148 31.31 6.60 -1.28
CA ASP A 148 31.31 8.06 -1.23
C ASP A 148 30.90 8.59 0.18
N VAL A 149 29.92 7.95 0.82
CA VAL A 149 29.48 8.29 2.19
C VAL A 149 30.57 7.96 3.20
N LEU A 150 31.27 6.84 3.06
CA LEU A 150 32.39 6.48 3.93
C LEU A 150 33.55 7.46 3.80
N ASP A 151 33.89 7.89 2.60
CA ASP A 151 34.92 8.91 2.35
C ASP A 151 34.53 10.25 2.97
N ALA A 152 33.27 10.68 2.83
CA ALA A 152 32.78 11.91 3.45
C ALA A 152 32.88 11.87 4.99
N LEU A 153 32.60 10.72 5.61
CA LEU A 153 32.75 10.54 7.08
C LEU A 153 34.18 10.62 7.53
N MET A 154 35.14 10.13 6.75
CA MET A 154 36.59 10.20 7.08
C MET A 154 37.09 11.63 6.94
N ASN A 155 36.71 12.35 5.90
CA ASN A 155 37.13 13.75 5.69
C ASN A 155 36.58 14.67 6.77
N ALA A 156 35.34 14.50 7.22
CA ALA A 156 34.77 15.27 8.33
C ALA A 156 35.46 15.05 9.68
N ARG A 157 36.10 13.88 9.88
CA ARG A 157 36.92 13.59 11.09
C ARG A 157 38.31 14.18 11.01
N GLY A 158 38.87 14.35 9.82
CA GLY A 158 40.19 14.96 9.62
C GLY A 158 40.23 16.46 9.95
N GLU A 159 39.13 17.19 9.68
CA GLU A 159 39.07 18.63 9.96
C GLU A 159 38.88 18.98 11.45
N GLY A 160 38.56 18.00 12.31
CA GLY A 160 38.37 18.21 13.76
C GLY A 160 39.65 18.05 14.61
N HIS A 161 40.82 17.74 14.02
CA HIS A 161 42.07 17.48 14.75
C HIS A 161 43.15 18.55 14.54
N GLU A 162 42.84 19.63 13.79
CA GLU A 162 43.74 20.79 13.67
C GLU A 162 43.18 22.01 14.42
N ARG A 163 43.07 21.88 15.76
CA ARG A 163 42.96 23.03 16.68
C ARG A 163 43.59 22.72 17.99
#